data_c313792eead3f279176704f54d0440a1
#
_entry.id   c313792eead3f279176704f54d0440a1
#
_cell.length_a   1.000
_cell.length_b   1.000
_cell.length_c   1.000
_cell.angle_alpha   90.00
_cell.angle_beta   90.00
_cell.angle_gamma   90.00
#
_symmetry.space_group_name_H-M   'P 1'
#
loop_
_entity.id
_entity.type
_entity.pdbx_description
1 polymer ?
#
loop_
_entity_poly.entity_id
_entity_poly.type
_entity_poly.pdbx_seq_one_letter_code
_entity_poly.pdbx_strand_id
1 'polypeptide(L)'
;CGGNVTVFFQYFDPQAEADTALLRGILELLNGNQNSWLVYRMDDGCVSAMGTYDEAHGLRFTDCITPDELRPMLRADAVTKKGEPRYYVEPLTRAGYAYIFGGGHVGAALVPVLASVDFRVVVYDNRPGFATPEHYPQAERVILGDYLDIGAHLTLTENDYVCIMTPGHQADREVLLQAMRSPATYIGCIGSRHKIASTNAYLMENGIPETELARIHAPIGLDILGQTPAEIAVSIAAEMILHRAKRSGTAKKPREEG
;
A
#
# COMPACT_ATOMS: atom_id res chain seq x y z
N CYS A 1 -5.95 29.15 1.70
CA CYS A 1 -6.70 28.29 2.65
C CYS A 1 -6.64 28.97 4.01
N GLY A 2 -7.76 29.44 4.54
CA GLY A 2 -7.86 30.05 5.88
C GLY A 2 -8.46 29.07 6.87
N GLY A 3 -7.66 28.15 7.39
CA GLY A 3 -8.10 27.18 8.40
C GLY A 3 -7.31 27.30 9.69
N ASN A 4 -7.93 26.99 10.81
CA ASN A 4 -7.24 26.85 12.08
C ASN A 4 -6.69 25.44 12.20
N VAL A 5 -5.43 25.30 12.63
CA VAL A 5 -4.77 24.04 12.95
C VAL A 5 -4.55 23.96 14.44
N THR A 6 -4.93 22.85 15.06
CA THR A 6 -4.58 22.55 16.45
C THR A 6 -3.43 21.54 16.42
N VAL A 7 -2.33 21.90 17.06
CA VAL A 7 -1.13 21.04 17.14
C VAL A 7 -0.95 20.62 18.60
N PHE A 8 -0.77 19.31 18.80
CA PHE A 8 -0.45 18.73 20.10
C PHE A 8 1.02 18.35 20.12
N PHE A 9 1.68 18.66 21.26
CA PHE A 9 3.05 18.24 21.53
C PHE A 9 3.02 17.22 22.65
N GLN A 10 3.60 16.04 22.41
CA GLN A 10 3.77 14.99 23.40
C GLN A 10 5.24 14.92 23.79
N TYR A 11 5.51 15.05 25.08
CA TYR A 11 6.83 14.78 25.65
C TYR A 11 6.92 13.30 26.05
N PHE A 12 8.01 12.66 25.71
CA PHE A 12 8.36 11.31 26.15
C PHE A 12 9.58 11.37 27.05
N ASP A 13 9.46 10.85 28.26
CA ASP A 13 10.59 10.73 29.17
C ASP A 13 11.41 9.46 28.83
N PRO A 14 12.67 9.59 28.40
CA PRO A 14 13.50 8.45 28.09
C PRO A 14 13.84 7.56 29.28
N GLN A 15 13.60 8.05 30.52
CA GLN A 15 13.78 7.30 31.76
C GLN A 15 12.49 6.63 32.23
N ALA A 16 11.33 7.00 31.71
CA ALA A 16 10.07 6.36 32.02
C ALA A 16 9.92 5.04 31.22
N GLU A 17 9.74 3.93 31.92
CA GLU A 17 9.61 2.61 31.30
C GLU A 17 8.37 2.54 30.39
N ALA A 18 7.26 3.16 30.79
CA ALA A 18 6.03 3.18 30.00
C ALA A 18 6.22 3.91 28.65
N ASP A 19 6.90 5.07 28.65
CA ASP A 19 7.15 5.85 27.44
C ASP A 19 8.11 5.11 26.50
N THR A 20 9.16 4.51 27.03
CA THR A 20 10.11 3.74 26.24
C THR A 20 9.49 2.45 25.67
N ALA A 21 8.59 1.81 26.41
CA ALA A 21 7.84 0.64 25.92
C ALA A 21 6.88 1.02 24.78
N LEU A 22 6.16 2.13 24.92
CA LEU A 22 5.28 2.66 23.87
C LEU A 22 6.07 2.97 22.59
N LEU A 23 7.20 3.69 22.71
CA LEU A 23 8.04 4.02 21.54
C LEU A 23 8.62 2.78 20.87
N ARG A 24 9.03 1.76 21.62
CA ARG A 24 9.45 0.47 21.04
C ARG A 24 8.30 -0.21 20.29
N GLY A 25 7.09 -0.25 20.86
CA GLY A 25 5.92 -0.79 20.20
C GLY A 25 5.57 -0.06 18.91
N ILE A 26 5.70 1.27 18.88
CA ILE A 26 5.54 2.08 17.67
C ILE A 26 6.58 1.69 16.61
N LEU A 27 7.85 1.57 16.99
CA LEU A 27 8.92 1.17 16.07
C LEU A 27 8.72 -0.25 15.51
N GLU A 28 8.26 -1.19 16.33
CA GLU A 28 7.91 -2.55 15.90
C GLU A 28 6.80 -2.51 14.84
N LEU A 29 5.74 -1.73 15.08
CA LEU A 29 4.63 -1.58 14.13
C LEU A 29 5.07 -0.90 12.84
N LEU A 30 5.92 0.14 12.90
CA LEU A 30 6.46 0.84 11.72
C LEU A 30 7.28 -0.10 10.83
N ASN A 31 8.01 -1.06 11.42
CA ASN A 31 8.79 -2.05 10.69
C ASN A 31 7.94 -3.27 10.24
N GLY A 32 6.70 -3.38 10.71
CA GLY A 32 5.78 -4.45 10.37
C GLY A 32 5.10 -4.26 9.01
N ASN A 33 4.38 -5.29 8.56
CA ASN A 33 3.54 -5.26 7.36
C ASN A 33 2.06 -5.53 7.71
N GLN A 34 1.54 -4.78 8.64
CA GLN A 34 0.14 -4.86 9.09
C GLN A 34 -0.45 -3.46 9.28
N ASN A 35 -1.77 -3.37 9.20
CA ASN A 35 -2.44 -2.13 9.55
C ASN A 35 -2.28 -1.88 11.03
N SER A 36 -1.88 -0.66 11.37
CA SER A 36 -1.78 -0.22 12.76
C SER A 36 -2.14 1.25 12.91
N TRP A 37 -2.54 1.63 14.10
CA TRP A 37 -3.01 2.97 14.41
C TRP A 37 -2.42 3.46 15.72
N LEU A 38 -2.21 4.78 15.79
CA LEU A 38 -2.00 5.50 17.05
C LEU A 38 -3.35 5.96 17.58
N VAL A 39 -3.54 5.80 18.88
CA VAL A 39 -4.76 6.16 19.58
C VAL A 39 -4.39 7.16 20.68
N TYR A 40 -5.02 8.32 20.65
CA TYR A 40 -4.79 9.38 21.65
C TYR A 40 -6.10 9.67 22.39
N ARG A 41 -6.00 9.80 23.70
CA ARG A 41 -7.03 10.42 24.52
C ARG A 41 -6.65 11.89 24.78
N MET A 42 -7.61 12.76 24.64
CA MET A 42 -7.45 14.20 24.85
C MET A 42 -8.46 14.67 25.89
N ASP A 43 -7.94 15.23 26.99
CA ASP A 43 -8.72 15.86 28.03
C ASP A 43 -8.27 17.33 28.14
N ASP A 44 -9.21 18.26 28.25
CA ASP A 44 -8.95 19.69 28.39
C ASP A 44 -7.94 20.28 27.38
N GLY A 45 -7.95 19.75 26.16
CA GLY A 45 -7.06 20.19 25.08
C GLY A 45 -5.62 19.66 25.15
N CYS A 46 -5.33 18.73 26.05
CA CYS A 46 -4.03 18.05 26.19
C CYS A 46 -4.16 16.55 25.89
N VAL A 47 -3.08 15.94 25.39
CA VAL A 47 -2.99 14.47 25.30
C VAL A 47 -2.77 13.93 26.70
N SER A 48 -3.72 13.17 27.21
CA SER A 48 -3.68 12.57 28.56
C SER A 48 -3.23 11.10 28.53
N ALA A 49 -3.44 10.42 27.40
CA ALA A 49 -2.94 9.06 27.18
C ALA A 49 -2.70 8.80 25.68
N MET A 50 -1.76 7.90 25.38
CA MET A 50 -1.41 7.48 24.04
C MET A 50 -1.18 5.98 24.01
N GLY A 51 -1.54 5.33 22.89
CA GLY A 51 -1.35 3.91 22.69
C GLY A 51 -1.39 3.53 21.22
N THR A 52 -1.36 2.23 20.97
CA THR A 52 -1.38 1.64 19.62
C THR A 52 -2.48 0.60 19.51
N TYR A 53 -2.95 0.40 18.28
CA TYR A 53 -3.83 -0.71 17.91
C TYR A 53 -3.32 -1.39 16.66
N ASP A 54 -3.35 -2.70 16.63
CA ASP A 54 -3.23 -3.56 15.47
C ASP A 54 -4.10 -4.82 15.66
N GLU A 55 -4.40 -5.56 14.58
CA GLU A 55 -5.28 -6.72 14.67
C GLU A 55 -4.64 -7.92 15.40
N ALA A 56 -3.32 -8.05 15.35
CA ALA A 56 -2.61 -9.18 15.95
C ALA A 56 -2.52 -9.07 17.49
N HIS A 57 -2.36 -7.85 18.01
CA HIS A 57 -2.13 -7.61 19.43
C HIS A 57 -3.30 -6.87 20.10
N GLY A 58 -4.25 -6.37 19.31
CA GLY A 58 -5.34 -5.56 19.83
C GLY A 58 -4.91 -4.17 20.29
N LEU A 59 -5.70 -3.58 21.19
CA LEU A 59 -5.46 -2.27 21.75
C LEU A 59 -4.44 -2.34 22.88
N ARG A 60 -3.30 -1.70 22.68
CA ARG A 60 -2.27 -1.45 23.72
C ARG A 60 -2.39 -0.01 24.20
N PHE A 61 -3.28 0.19 25.13
CA PHE A 61 -3.66 1.51 25.63
C PHE A 61 -4.08 1.42 27.08
N THR A 62 -3.73 2.39 27.87
CA THR A 62 -3.95 2.38 29.32
C THR A 62 -5.31 2.92 29.75
N ASP A 63 -6.21 3.20 28.81
CA ASP A 63 -7.51 3.81 29.05
C ASP A 63 -8.70 2.92 28.67
N CYS A 64 -9.91 3.40 28.97
CA CYS A 64 -11.16 2.67 28.97
C CYS A 64 -11.93 2.65 27.65
N ILE A 65 -11.31 3.05 26.50
CA ILE A 65 -12.00 2.91 25.22
C ILE A 65 -12.20 1.42 24.87
N THR A 66 -13.41 1.05 24.55
CA THR A 66 -13.71 -0.33 24.16
C THR A 66 -13.31 -0.57 22.70
N PRO A 67 -12.99 -1.83 22.32
CA PRO A 67 -12.73 -2.17 20.91
C PRO A 67 -13.89 -1.80 19.97
N ASP A 68 -15.13 -1.89 20.40
CA ASP A 68 -16.30 -1.54 19.59
C ASP A 68 -16.42 -0.04 19.34
N GLU A 69 -16.01 0.79 20.32
CA GLU A 69 -15.94 2.24 20.14
C GLU A 69 -14.76 2.66 19.24
N LEU A 70 -13.67 1.92 19.31
CA LEU A 70 -12.47 2.19 18.50
C LEU A 70 -12.66 1.78 17.04
N ARG A 71 -13.32 0.66 16.77
CA ARG A 71 -13.46 0.07 15.42
C ARG A 71 -13.91 1.05 14.33
N PRO A 72 -14.94 1.93 14.53
CA PRO A 72 -15.34 2.91 13.52
C PRO A 72 -14.28 3.98 13.21
N MET A 73 -13.26 4.11 14.08
CA MET A 73 -12.17 5.07 13.97
C MET A 73 -10.92 4.48 13.31
N LEU A 74 -10.85 3.16 13.13
CA LEU A 74 -9.74 2.47 12.47
C LEU A 74 -9.84 2.62 10.96
N ARG A 75 -9.54 3.82 10.46
CA ARG A 75 -9.69 4.20 9.07
C ARG A 75 -8.34 4.53 8.44
N ALA A 76 -8.34 4.69 7.10
CA ALA A 76 -7.17 5.09 6.34
C ALA A 76 -6.77 6.56 6.53
N ASP A 77 -7.66 7.37 7.07
CA ASP A 77 -7.48 8.78 7.43
C ASP A 77 -7.61 8.97 8.94
N ALA A 78 -7.04 10.04 9.45
CA ALA A 78 -7.16 10.40 10.86
C ALA A 78 -8.61 10.76 11.22
N VAL A 79 -9.08 10.29 12.37
CA VAL A 79 -10.45 10.48 12.86
C VAL A 79 -10.43 11.04 14.26
N THR A 80 -11.29 12.05 14.50
CA THR A 80 -11.55 12.58 15.84
C THR A 80 -12.96 12.21 16.27
N LYS A 81 -13.11 11.49 17.38
CA LYS A 81 -14.40 11.28 18.05
C LYS A 81 -14.63 12.44 19.02
N LYS A 82 -15.66 13.24 18.76
CA LYS A 82 -16.10 14.31 19.65
C LYS A 82 -16.83 13.73 20.86
N GLY A 83 -16.62 14.31 22.03
CA GLY A 83 -17.24 13.89 23.30
C GLY A 83 -16.26 14.14 24.44
N GLU A 84 -16.63 13.70 25.64
CA GLU A 84 -15.77 13.65 26.83
C GLU A 84 -15.69 12.20 27.31
N PRO A 85 -14.51 11.56 27.25
CA PRO A 85 -13.25 12.05 26.72
C PRO A 85 -13.24 12.13 25.17
N ARG A 86 -12.37 12.97 24.61
CA ARG A 86 -12.15 13.06 23.17
C ARG A 86 -11.06 12.09 22.75
N TYR A 87 -11.30 11.35 21.70
CA TYR A 87 -10.29 10.47 21.09
C TYR A 87 -9.89 10.97 19.70
N TYR A 88 -8.59 10.85 19.42
CA TYR A 88 -8.01 11.03 18.10
C TYR A 88 -7.30 9.74 17.71
N VAL A 89 -7.57 9.26 16.51
CA VAL A 89 -6.99 8.01 15.98
C VAL A 89 -6.43 8.29 14.60
N GLU A 90 -5.18 7.95 14.38
CA GLU A 90 -4.53 8.12 13.09
C GLU A 90 -3.82 6.83 12.66
N PRO A 91 -3.78 6.53 11.34
CA PRO A 91 -3.04 5.38 10.84
C PRO A 91 -1.54 5.59 11.07
N LEU A 92 -0.89 4.55 11.61
CA LEU A 92 0.56 4.49 11.79
C LEU A 92 1.23 3.76 10.63
N THR A 93 0.74 2.55 10.31
CA THR A 93 1.19 1.78 9.15
C THR A 93 -0.01 1.25 8.37
N ARG A 94 0.22 1.02 7.09
CA ARG A 94 -0.73 0.33 6.21
C ARG A 94 -0.09 -0.97 5.74
N ALA A 95 -0.82 -2.07 5.86
CA ALA A 95 -0.40 -3.34 5.32
C ALA A 95 -0.34 -3.29 3.79
N GLY A 96 0.56 -4.06 3.23
CA GLY A 96 0.72 -4.26 1.80
C GLY A 96 1.88 -3.48 1.19
N TYR A 97 2.46 -4.13 0.19
CA TYR A 97 3.51 -3.57 -0.65
C TYR A 97 3.00 -3.35 -2.07
N ALA A 98 3.59 -2.38 -2.75
CA ALA A 98 3.51 -2.25 -4.20
C ALA A 98 4.74 -2.95 -4.81
N TYR A 99 4.55 -4.17 -5.29
CA TYR A 99 5.57 -4.93 -5.98
C TYR A 99 5.65 -4.52 -7.44
N ILE A 100 6.80 -4.02 -7.86
CA ILE A 100 7.10 -3.67 -9.25
C ILE A 100 7.98 -4.77 -9.84
N PHE A 101 7.40 -5.61 -10.67
CA PHE A 101 8.10 -6.63 -11.43
C PHE A 101 8.63 -6.04 -12.72
N GLY A 102 9.92 -5.73 -12.75
CA GLY A 102 10.62 -5.08 -13.85
C GLY A 102 11.12 -3.67 -13.50
N GLY A 103 12.41 -3.56 -13.18
CA GLY A 103 13.11 -2.32 -12.84
C GLY A 103 13.56 -1.50 -14.06
N GLY A 104 12.89 -1.64 -15.21
CA GLY A 104 13.17 -0.84 -16.42
C GLY A 104 12.74 0.62 -16.27
N HIS A 105 12.71 1.37 -17.38
CA HIS A 105 12.43 2.81 -17.37
C HIS A 105 11.11 3.18 -16.70
N VAL A 106 10.03 2.43 -16.96
CA VAL A 106 8.72 2.69 -16.33
C VAL A 106 8.75 2.31 -14.86
N GLY A 107 9.33 1.15 -14.51
CA GLY A 107 9.47 0.72 -13.11
C GLY A 107 10.28 1.73 -12.29
N ALA A 108 11.41 2.18 -12.82
CA ALA A 108 12.25 3.19 -12.17
C ALA A 108 11.51 4.53 -11.96
N ALA A 109 10.71 4.95 -12.95
CA ALA A 109 9.90 6.16 -12.81
C ALA A 109 8.73 5.98 -11.82
N LEU A 110 8.20 4.76 -11.68
CA LEU A 110 7.05 4.47 -10.82
C LEU A 110 7.42 4.47 -9.33
N VAL A 111 8.64 4.03 -8.97
CA VAL A 111 9.11 3.94 -7.57
C VAL A 111 8.93 5.27 -6.82
N PRO A 112 9.53 6.40 -7.25
CA PRO A 112 9.42 7.67 -6.51
C PRO A 112 7.98 8.20 -6.48
N VAL A 113 7.19 7.97 -7.52
CA VAL A 113 5.79 8.42 -7.57
C VAL A 113 4.96 7.67 -6.52
N LEU A 114 5.06 6.33 -6.46
CA LEU A 114 4.34 5.53 -5.48
C LEU A 114 4.79 5.83 -4.05
N ALA A 115 6.09 5.98 -3.81
CA ALA A 115 6.62 6.34 -2.50
C ALA A 115 6.09 7.71 -2.03
N SER A 116 5.96 8.69 -2.93
CA SER A 116 5.44 10.04 -2.60
C SER A 116 3.96 10.06 -2.20
N VAL A 117 3.22 8.99 -2.49
CA VAL A 117 1.79 8.82 -2.15
C VAL A 117 1.56 7.66 -1.19
N ASP A 118 2.56 7.39 -0.34
CA ASP A 118 2.52 6.46 0.78
C ASP A 118 2.30 4.98 0.40
N PHE A 119 2.79 4.53 -0.75
CA PHE A 119 2.97 3.11 -1.02
C PHE A 119 4.37 2.66 -0.59
N ARG A 120 4.45 1.54 0.10
CA ARG A 120 5.69 0.82 0.41
C ARG A 120 6.10 0.05 -0.84
N VAL A 121 7.20 0.41 -1.47
CA VAL A 121 7.58 -0.11 -2.79
C VAL A 121 8.64 -1.19 -2.68
N VAL A 122 8.43 -2.29 -3.39
CA VAL A 122 9.41 -3.36 -3.60
C VAL A 122 9.66 -3.54 -5.09
N VAL A 123 10.90 -3.45 -5.51
CA VAL A 123 11.30 -3.72 -6.90
C VAL A 123 11.81 -5.15 -7.00
N TYR A 124 11.34 -5.88 -8.01
CA TYR A 124 11.77 -7.24 -8.32
C TYR A 124 12.25 -7.30 -9.76
N ASP A 125 13.49 -7.71 -10.00
CA ASP A 125 14.03 -7.90 -11.35
C ASP A 125 14.95 -9.13 -11.39
N ASN A 126 15.00 -9.82 -12.52
CA ASN A 126 15.86 -10.98 -12.71
C ASN A 126 17.25 -10.64 -13.24
N ARG A 127 17.50 -9.36 -13.51
CA ARG A 127 18.77 -8.86 -14.06
C ARG A 127 19.60 -8.18 -12.97
N PRO A 128 20.83 -8.67 -12.66
CA PRO A 128 21.64 -8.09 -11.58
C PRO A 128 21.89 -6.59 -11.73
N GLY A 129 22.06 -6.09 -12.98
CA GLY A 129 22.29 -4.66 -13.24
C GLY A 129 21.06 -3.76 -13.05
N PHE A 130 19.85 -4.34 -12.87
CA PHE A 130 18.62 -3.60 -12.61
C PHE A 130 18.11 -3.82 -11.19
N ALA A 131 18.44 -4.93 -10.55
CA ALA A 131 18.05 -5.23 -9.19
C ALA A 131 19.10 -4.73 -8.18
N THR A 132 19.39 -3.42 -8.20
CA THR A 132 20.37 -2.77 -7.32
C THR A 132 19.69 -1.68 -6.50
N PRO A 133 19.82 -1.66 -5.15
CA PRO A 133 19.18 -0.66 -4.27
C PRO A 133 19.52 0.78 -4.65
N GLU A 134 20.70 1.03 -5.17
CA GLU A 134 21.20 2.36 -5.56
C GLU A 134 20.36 2.99 -6.69
N HIS A 135 19.71 2.15 -7.53
CA HIS A 135 18.84 2.61 -8.59
C HIS A 135 17.45 3.04 -8.09
N TYR A 136 17.06 2.58 -6.89
CA TYR A 136 15.71 2.79 -6.33
C TYR A 136 15.76 3.22 -4.87
N PRO A 137 16.35 4.40 -4.57
CA PRO A 137 16.57 4.84 -3.19
C PRO A 137 15.27 5.04 -2.37
N GLN A 138 14.10 5.14 -3.03
CA GLN A 138 12.80 5.22 -2.37
C GLN A 138 12.11 3.85 -2.24
N ALA A 139 12.66 2.78 -2.83
CA ALA A 139 12.14 1.44 -2.62
C ALA A 139 12.58 0.92 -1.25
N GLU A 140 11.66 0.29 -0.53
CA GLU A 140 11.96 -0.32 0.77
C GLU A 140 12.85 -1.57 0.61
N ARG A 141 12.64 -2.29 -0.49
CA ARG A 141 13.41 -3.48 -0.83
C ARG A 141 13.63 -3.58 -2.33
N VAL A 142 14.76 -4.15 -2.72
CA VAL A 142 15.06 -4.55 -4.09
C VAL A 142 15.44 -6.03 -4.08
N ILE A 143 14.78 -6.82 -4.90
CA ILE A 143 14.93 -8.27 -4.96
C ILE A 143 15.47 -8.67 -6.32
N LEU A 144 16.60 -9.37 -6.34
CA LEU A 144 17.09 -10.11 -7.50
C LEU A 144 16.50 -11.52 -7.43
N GLY A 145 15.67 -11.91 -8.41
CA GLY A 145 15.02 -13.21 -8.40
C GLY A 145 14.52 -13.64 -9.77
N ASP A 146 14.17 -14.92 -9.91
CA ASP A 146 13.63 -15.47 -11.15
C ASP A 146 12.14 -15.15 -11.26
N TYR A 147 11.68 -14.67 -12.42
CA TYR A 147 10.26 -14.44 -12.70
C TYR A 147 9.45 -15.75 -12.80
N LEU A 148 10.09 -16.89 -12.99
CA LEU A 148 9.44 -18.19 -13.02
C LEU A 148 9.04 -18.70 -11.63
N ASP A 149 9.69 -18.18 -10.57
CA ASP A 149 9.42 -18.58 -9.18
C ASP A 149 9.53 -17.37 -8.24
N ILE A 150 8.55 -16.48 -8.29
CA ILE A 150 8.50 -15.34 -7.38
C ILE A 150 8.26 -15.77 -5.93
N GLY A 151 7.61 -16.93 -5.75
CA GLY A 151 7.29 -17.50 -4.44
C GLY A 151 8.51 -17.87 -3.61
N ALA A 152 9.68 -18.10 -4.24
CA ALA A 152 10.94 -18.32 -3.54
C ALA A 152 11.43 -17.10 -2.74
N HIS A 153 10.95 -15.89 -3.07
CA HIS A 153 11.45 -14.64 -2.49
C HIS A 153 10.39 -13.83 -1.74
N LEU A 154 9.11 -14.06 -2.04
CA LEU A 154 8.01 -13.30 -1.44
C LEU A 154 6.71 -14.09 -1.42
N THR A 155 5.83 -13.71 -0.51
CA THR A 155 4.45 -14.19 -0.47
C THR A 155 3.52 -13.00 -0.64
N LEU A 156 2.66 -13.04 -1.64
CA LEU A 156 1.67 -11.99 -1.90
C LEU A 156 0.45 -12.18 -0.99
N THR A 157 0.02 -11.10 -0.37
CA THR A 157 -1.14 -11.03 0.54
C THR A 157 -2.30 -10.25 -0.09
N GLU A 158 -3.47 -10.28 0.55
CA GLU A 158 -4.66 -9.52 0.16
C GLU A 158 -4.48 -7.99 0.25
N ASN A 159 -3.38 -7.53 0.83
CA ASN A 159 -3.07 -6.10 0.93
C ASN A 159 -2.08 -5.63 -0.13
N ASP A 160 -1.50 -6.54 -0.91
CA ASP A 160 -0.44 -6.24 -1.85
C ASP A 160 -0.96 -5.82 -3.23
N TYR A 161 -0.18 -4.97 -3.86
CA TYR A 161 -0.37 -4.45 -5.22
C TYR A 161 0.73 -5.00 -6.11
N VAL A 162 0.38 -5.51 -7.27
CA VAL A 162 1.30 -6.10 -8.23
C VAL A 162 1.29 -5.28 -9.51
N CYS A 163 2.44 -4.74 -9.91
CA CYS A 163 2.65 -3.98 -11.13
C CYS A 163 3.65 -4.72 -12.01
N ILE A 164 3.20 -5.26 -13.14
CA ILE A 164 4.00 -6.11 -14.02
C ILE A 164 4.42 -5.32 -15.26
N MET A 165 5.74 -5.17 -15.43
CA MET A 165 6.37 -4.44 -16.53
C MET A 165 7.77 -4.99 -16.83
N THR A 166 7.84 -6.33 -16.93
CA THR A 166 9.11 -7.04 -17.14
C THR A 166 9.65 -6.80 -18.56
N PRO A 167 10.94 -7.05 -18.81
CA PRO A 167 11.54 -6.84 -20.14
C PRO A 167 11.17 -7.97 -21.12
N GLY A 168 9.91 -8.33 -21.19
CA GLY A 168 9.48 -9.31 -22.18
C GLY A 168 8.12 -9.94 -21.88
N HIS A 169 7.37 -10.15 -22.94
CA HIS A 169 6.01 -10.65 -22.85
C HIS A 169 5.88 -12.05 -22.20
N GLN A 170 6.89 -12.91 -22.33
CA GLN A 170 6.89 -14.21 -21.70
C GLN A 170 7.01 -14.08 -20.18
N ALA A 171 7.93 -13.26 -19.69
CA ALA A 171 8.11 -13.01 -18.26
C ALA A 171 6.87 -12.33 -17.64
N ASP A 172 6.22 -11.41 -18.36
CA ASP A 172 4.96 -10.81 -17.92
C ASP A 172 3.89 -11.87 -17.66
N ARG A 173 3.75 -12.86 -18.55
CA ARG A 173 2.77 -13.96 -18.42
C ARG A 173 3.04 -14.84 -17.19
N GLU A 174 4.32 -15.17 -16.96
CA GLU A 174 4.72 -16.04 -15.85
C GLU A 174 4.47 -15.35 -14.49
N VAL A 175 4.85 -14.08 -14.37
CA VAL A 175 4.56 -13.31 -13.16
C VAL A 175 3.06 -13.12 -12.97
N LEU A 176 2.34 -12.81 -14.06
CA LEU A 176 0.89 -12.61 -14.00
C LEU A 176 0.16 -13.88 -13.57
N LEU A 177 0.55 -15.06 -14.09
CA LEU A 177 -0.03 -16.34 -13.69
C LEU A 177 0.13 -16.60 -12.18
N GLN A 178 1.33 -16.33 -11.64
CA GLN A 178 1.59 -16.50 -10.20
C GLN A 178 0.82 -15.47 -9.38
N ALA A 179 0.77 -14.21 -9.81
CA ALA A 179 0.00 -13.16 -9.15
C ALA A 179 -1.51 -13.47 -9.13
N MET A 180 -2.07 -14.01 -10.22
CA MET A 180 -3.48 -14.40 -10.31
C MET A 180 -3.86 -15.55 -9.37
N ARG A 181 -2.90 -16.40 -9.00
CA ARG A 181 -3.08 -17.47 -8.00
C ARG A 181 -2.94 -16.97 -6.56
N SER A 182 -2.56 -15.72 -6.38
CA SER A 182 -2.41 -15.08 -5.07
C SER A 182 -3.67 -14.27 -4.69
N PRO A 183 -3.81 -13.91 -3.41
CA PRO A 183 -4.89 -13.05 -2.95
C PRO A 183 -4.64 -11.54 -3.20
N ALA A 184 -3.60 -11.15 -3.94
CA ALA A 184 -3.23 -9.75 -4.16
C ALA A 184 -4.44 -8.89 -4.55
N THR A 185 -4.56 -7.72 -3.92
CA THR A 185 -5.74 -6.86 -4.10
C THR A 185 -5.77 -6.16 -5.45
N TYR A 186 -4.60 -5.86 -6.00
CA TYR A 186 -4.44 -5.18 -7.28
C TYR A 186 -3.41 -5.92 -8.13
N ILE A 187 -3.75 -6.21 -9.36
CA ILE A 187 -2.85 -6.86 -10.31
C ILE A 187 -2.92 -6.09 -11.62
N GLY A 188 -1.86 -5.33 -11.93
CA GLY A 188 -1.77 -4.53 -13.14
C GLY A 188 -0.64 -5.04 -14.04
N CYS A 189 -0.88 -5.07 -15.35
CA CYS A 189 0.12 -5.50 -16.32
C CYS A 189 0.23 -4.49 -17.46
N ILE A 190 1.47 -4.12 -17.80
CA ILE A 190 1.74 -3.27 -18.96
C ILE A 190 1.51 -4.05 -20.25
N GLY A 191 0.89 -3.42 -21.22
CA GLY A 191 0.73 -4.06 -22.53
C GLY A 191 -0.29 -3.39 -23.42
N SER A 192 -0.20 -3.66 -24.73
CA SER A 192 -1.23 -3.25 -25.67
C SER A 192 -2.44 -4.18 -25.60
N ARG A 193 -3.61 -3.71 -26.02
CA ARG A 193 -4.86 -4.51 -26.07
C ARG A 193 -4.68 -5.84 -26.80
N HIS A 194 -3.86 -5.88 -27.86
CA HIS A 194 -3.58 -7.11 -28.59
C HIS A 194 -2.80 -8.14 -27.75
N LYS A 195 -1.80 -7.69 -27.00
CA LYS A 195 -1.02 -8.56 -26.09
C LYS A 195 -1.88 -9.10 -24.95
N ILE A 196 -2.85 -8.33 -24.47
CA ILE A 196 -3.78 -8.74 -23.41
C ILE A 196 -4.61 -9.94 -23.84
N ALA A 197 -5.15 -9.95 -25.06
CA ALA A 197 -5.95 -11.08 -25.55
C ALA A 197 -5.16 -12.40 -25.55
N SER A 198 -3.90 -12.37 -26.03
CA SER A 198 -3.04 -13.56 -26.02
C SER A 198 -2.60 -13.99 -24.62
N THR A 199 -2.50 -13.02 -23.68
CA THR A 199 -2.19 -13.29 -22.28
C THR A 199 -3.39 -13.93 -21.59
N ASN A 200 -4.60 -13.46 -21.83
CA ASN A 200 -5.82 -14.05 -21.27
C ASN A 200 -6.01 -15.51 -21.72
N ALA A 201 -5.75 -15.82 -23.00
CA ALA A 201 -5.78 -17.20 -23.50
C ALA A 201 -4.78 -18.08 -22.74
N TYR A 202 -3.53 -17.61 -22.58
CA TYR A 202 -2.50 -18.32 -21.81
C TYR A 202 -2.92 -18.57 -20.35
N LEU A 203 -3.51 -17.59 -19.68
CA LEU A 203 -3.97 -17.72 -18.28
C LEU A 203 -5.08 -18.78 -18.17
N MET A 204 -6.05 -18.77 -19.09
CA MET A 204 -7.13 -19.77 -19.12
C MET A 204 -6.58 -21.18 -19.37
N GLU A 205 -5.65 -21.36 -20.31
CA GLU A 205 -4.97 -22.62 -20.57
C GLU A 205 -4.21 -23.15 -19.35
N ASN A 206 -3.76 -22.24 -18.46
CA ASN A 206 -3.07 -22.57 -17.21
C ASN A 206 -4.00 -22.58 -15.98
N GLY A 207 -5.32 -22.67 -16.18
CA GLY A 207 -6.30 -22.93 -15.14
C GLY A 207 -6.85 -21.70 -14.40
N ILE A 208 -6.63 -20.49 -14.89
CA ILE A 208 -7.30 -19.29 -14.38
C ILE A 208 -8.69 -19.20 -15.03
N PRO A 209 -9.78 -19.19 -14.25
CA PRO A 209 -11.13 -19.03 -14.78
C PRO A 209 -11.32 -17.70 -15.51
N GLU A 210 -12.11 -17.69 -16.58
CA GLU A 210 -12.44 -16.46 -17.32
C GLU A 210 -13.01 -15.35 -16.42
N THR A 211 -13.82 -15.74 -15.42
CA THR A 211 -14.41 -14.82 -14.44
C THR A 211 -13.38 -14.07 -13.60
N GLU A 212 -12.20 -14.65 -13.38
CA GLU A 212 -11.11 -14.05 -12.62
C GLU A 212 -10.29 -13.04 -13.45
N LEU A 213 -10.37 -13.09 -14.78
CA LEU A 213 -9.60 -12.17 -15.64
C LEU A 213 -9.98 -10.71 -15.40
N ALA A 214 -11.18 -10.43 -14.90
CA ALA A 214 -11.62 -9.10 -14.52
C ALA A 214 -10.81 -8.46 -13.36
N ARG A 215 -10.02 -9.25 -12.63
CA ARG A 215 -9.10 -8.75 -11.60
C ARG A 215 -7.86 -8.08 -12.19
N ILE A 216 -7.60 -8.29 -13.49
CA ILE A 216 -6.40 -7.78 -14.16
C ILE A 216 -6.67 -6.38 -14.68
N HIS A 217 -5.88 -5.43 -14.25
CA HIS A 217 -5.83 -4.08 -14.80
C HIS A 217 -4.84 -4.06 -15.98
N ALA A 218 -5.35 -4.21 -17.20
CA ALA A 218 -4.52 -4.25 -18.40
C ALA A 218 -5.24 -3.60 -19.60
N PRO A 219 -4.65 -2.57 -20.21
CA PRO A 219 -3.39 -1.92 -19.86
C PRO A 219 -3.43 -1.32 -18.45
N ILE A 220 -2.32 -1.46 -17.70
CA ILE A 220 -2.19 -0.86 -16.37
C ILE A 220 -2.23 0.68 -16.44
N GLY A 221 -2.93 1.31 -15.49
CA GLY A 221 -3.04 2.76 -15.38
C GLY A 221 -4.31 3.35 -15.97
N LEU A 222 -4.68 4.54 -15.51
CA LEU A 222 -5.79 5.29 -16.09
C LEU A 222 -5.41 5.84 -17.47
N ASP A 223 -6.38 5.95 -18.37
CA ASP A 223 -6.16 6.53 -19.69
C ASP A 223 -6.03 8.06 -19.62
N ILE A 224 -4.80 8.52 -19.43
CA ILE A 224 -4.42 9.95 -19.42
C ILE A 224 -3.64 10.34 -20.67
N LEU A 225 -3.56 9.44 -21.67
CA LEU A 225 -2.79 9.62 -22.90
C LEU A 225 -1.29 9.83 -22.67
N GLY A 226 -0.73 9.31 -21.55
CA GLY A 226 0.68 9.41 -21.20
C GLY A 226 1.57 8.61 -22.17
N GLN A 227 2.70 9.19 -22.56
CA GLN A 227 3.65 8.62 -23.53
C GLN A 227 5.02 8.35 -22.92
N THR A 228 5.46 9.20 -22.01
CA THR A 228 6.77 9.05 -21.35
C THR A 228 6.69 8.09 -20.16
N PRO A 229 7.82 7.44 -19.76
CA PRO A 229 7.85 6.61 -18.56
C PRO A 229 7.30 7.32 -17.30
N ALA A 230 7.57 8.61 -17.13
CA ALA A 230 7.09 9.39 -16.01
C ALA A 230 5.56 9.61 -16.06
N GLU A 231 4.99 9.91 -17.24
CA GLU A 231 3.54 10.04 -17.41
C GLU A 231 2.81 8.72 -17.20
N ILE A 232 3.38 7.61 -17.70
CA ILE A 232 2.86 6.26 -17.46
C ILE A 232 2.89 5.95 -15.97
N ALA A 233 3.97 6.31 -15.25
CA ALA A 233 4.05 6.14 -13.80
C ALA A 233 2.96 6.92 -13.05
N VAL A 234 2.66 8.16 -13.45
CA VAL A 234 1.55 8.95 -12.89
C VAL A 234 0.20 8.28 -13.15
N SER A 235 -0.02 7.77 -14.37
CA SER A 235 -1.24 7.04 -14.76
C SER A 235 -1.46 5.80 -13.86
N ILE A 236 -0.41 4.99 -13.67
CA ILE A 236 -0.44 3.80 -12.82
C ILE A 236 -0.72 4.18 -11.36
N ALA A 237 0.00 5.16 -10.84
CA ALA A 237 -0.19 5.61 -9.46
C ALA A 237 -1.62 6.14 -9.22
N ALA A 238 -2.18 6.88 -10.17
CA ALA A 238 -3.56 7.37 -10.10
C ALA A 238 -4.59 6.22 -10.05
N GLU A 239 -4.41 5.16 -10.85
CA GLU A 239 -5.27 3.97 -10.81
C GLU A 239 -5.15 3.23 -9.46
N MET A 240 -3.94 3.06 -8.96
CA MET A 240 -3.69 2.41 -7.67
C MET A 240 -4.30 3.21 -6.49
N ILE A 241 -4.21 4.55 -6.53
CA ILE A 241 -4.87 5.43 -5.54
C ILE A 241 -6.39 5.25 -5.61
N LEU A 242 -6.95 5.23 -6.81
CA LEU A 242 -8.39 5.02 -7.00
C LEU A 242 -8.83 3.65 -6.48
N HIS A 243 -8.06 2.59 -6.75
CA HIS A 243 -8.30 1.26 -6.24
C HIS A 243 -8.27 1.22 -4.70
N ARG A 244 -7.23 1.82 -4.09
CA ARG A 244 -7.08 1.95 -2.64
C ARG A 244 -8.26 2.68 -2.00
N ALA A 245 -8.71 3.78 -2.59
CA ALA A 245 -9.85 4.57 -2.10
C ALA A 245 -11.17 3.80 -2.18
N LYS A 246 -11.40 3.05 -3.25
CA LYS A 246 -12.61 2.19 -3.39
C LYS A 246 -12.63 1.09 -2.34
N ARG A 247 -11.49 0.43 -2.10
CA ARG A 247 -11.38 -0.64 -1.11
C ARG A 247 -11.59 -0.15 0.33
N SER A 248 -11.07 1.01 0.67
CA SER A 248 -11.20 1.59 2.03
C SER A 248 -12.56 2.25 2.30
N GLY A 249 -13.46 2.29 1.32
CA GLY A 249 -14.74 2.98 1.45
C GLY A 249 -14.63 4.52 1.56
N THR A 250 -13.44 5.07 1.35
CA THR A 250 -13.17 6.53 1.42
C THR A 250 -13.38 7.23 0.09
N ALA A 251 -13.78 6.52 -0.96
CA ALA A 251 -14.06 7.12 -2.26
C ALA A 251 -15.16 8.18 -2.12
N LYS A 252 -14.81 9.46 -2.27
CA LYS A 252 -15.80 10.53 -2.42
C LYS A 252 -16.62 10.25 -3.67
N LYS A 253 -17.95 10.51 -3.60
CA LYS A 253 -18.79 10.46 -4.80
C LYS A 253 -18.13 11.30 -5.91
N PRO A 254 -18.16 10.86 -7.17
CA PRO A 254 -17.72 11.68 -8.29
C PRO A 254 -18.38 13.04 -8.18
N ARG A 255 -17.66 14.12 -8.47
CA ARG A 255 -18.30 15.43 -8.65
C ARG A 255 -19.26 15.26 -9.82
N GLU A 256 -20.55 15.53 -9.59
CA GLU A 256 -21.49 15.69 -10.69
C GLU A 256 -20.94 16.79 -11.58
N GLU A 257 -20.68 16.47 -12.84
CA GLU A 257 -20.29 17.45 -13.85
C GLU A 257 -21.47 18.44 -14.00
N GLY A 258 -21.26 19.67 -13.53
CA GLY A 258 -22.20 20.76 -13.70
C GLY A 258 -22.00 21.46 -15.05
#